data_f12d9e06dfd4fea4ae6183254d3001d5
#
_entry.id   f12d9e06dfd4fea4ae6183254d3001d5
#
_cell.length_a   1.000
_cell.length_b   1.000
_cell.length_c   1.000
_cell.angle_alpha   90.00
_cell.angle_beta   90.00
_cell.angle_gamma   90.00
#
_symmetry.space_group_name_H-M   'P 1'
#
loop_
_entity.id
_entity.type
_entity.pdbx_description
1 polymer ?
#
loop_
_entity_poly.entity_id
_entity_poly.type
_entity_poly.pdbx_seq_one_letter_code
_entity_poly.pdbx_strand_id
1 'polypeptide(L)'
;SYNGCVFCSMYKDIPYEKVSLQEIKMILVNADKYTEKIFLTGADPLAIGFTEMREILALVRQYLPYCACVASYASIFNISKYTVDELAIFHDEGLRLLYIGFESGSCQVLEWMNKAHSRADAIREAKKLNVARLPFNTIIMYGIAGAGRGVENACATADLINKFTTNKVITMNLKVFGGTELEHKVNRGEFSLASPAELLLEIQTLLKQLDPNSLMQFDTTHPTNLIQIKGTLTKDRDELMEKVSRRLNP
;
A
#
# COMPACT_ATOMS: atom_id res chain seq x y z
N SER A 1 -16.33 0.01 0.60
CA SER A 1 -14.95 -0.25 1.03
C SER A 1 -14.91 -0.54 2.51
N TYR A 2 -13.90 -1.27 2.97
CA TYR A 2 -13.68 -1.50 4.40
C TYR A 2 -13.02 -0.26 5.02
N ASN A 3 -13.69 0.34 6.01
CA ASN A 3 -13.20 1.52 6.73
C ASN A 3 -13.02 1.26 8.25
N GLY A 4 -12.86 0.00 8.63
CA GLY A 4 -12.76 -0.45 10.02
C GLY A 4 -11.39 -0.34 10.67
N CYS A 5 -10.33 0.06 9.94
CA CYS A 5 -8.97 0.15 10.50
C CYS A 5 -8.92 1.16 11.64
N VAL A 6 -8.35 0.76 12.80
CA VAL A 6 -8.35 1.58 14.02
C VAL A 6 -7.52 2.86 13.92
N PHE A 7 -6.53 2.91 13.02
CA PHE A 7 -5.64 4.06 12.85
C PHE A 7 -6.10 5.05 11.78
N CYS A 8 -7.10 4.69 10.95
CA CYS A 8 -7.49 5.49 9.80
C CYS A 8 -8.65 6.44 10.13
N SER A 9 -8.49 7.71 9.82
CA SER A 9 -9.55 8.72 9.92
C SER A 9 -10.31 8.94 8.59
N MET A 10 -9.80 8.37 7.48
CA MET A 10 -10.37 8.61 6.15
C MET A 10 -11.69 7.84 5.97
N TYR A 11 -12.68 8.49 5.41
CA TYR A 11 -13.96 7.92 4.98
C TYR A 11 -14.84 7.29 6.08
N LYS A 12 -14.56 7.52 7.38
CA LYS A 12 -15.35 6.91 8.47
C LYS A 12 -16.79 7.37 8.50
N ASP A 13 -17.00 8.67 8.32
CA ASP A 13 -18.30 9.31 8.41
C ASP A 13 -18.86 9.73 7.02
N ILE A 14 -18.25 9.20 5.97
CA ILE A 14 -18.66 9.50 4.60
C ILE A 14 -19.35 8.27 4.01
N PRO A 15 -20.62 8.37 3.60
CA PRO A 15 -21.30 7.26 2.94
C PRO A 15 -20.54 6.87 1.65
N TYR A 16 -20.62 5.58 1.32
CA TYR A 16 -20.05 5.11 0.07
C TYR A 16 -20.88 5.63 -1.10
N GLU A 17 -20.24 6.38 -1.96
CA GLU A 17 -20.84 6.87 -3.21
C GLU A 17 -19.98 6.42 -4.40
N LYS A 18 -20.65 6.04 -5.47
CA LYS A 18 -20.00 5.77 -6.76
C LYS A 18 -20.12 7.01 -7.63
N VAL A 19 -19.02 7.45 -8.18
CA VAL A 19 -19.05 8.42 -9.29
C VAL A 19 -19.66 7.72 -10.51
N SER A 20 -20.65 8.34 -11.12
CA SER A 20 -21.32 7.77 -12.29
C SER A 20 -20.38 7.73 -13.52
N LEU A 21 -20.59 6.78 -14.43
CA LEU A 21 -19.85 6.74 -15.69
C LEU A 21 -20.00 8.03 -16.52
N GLN A 22 -21.14 8.70 -16.40
CA GLN A 22 -21.38 10.00 -17.05
C GLN A 22 -20.43 11.07 -16.49
N GLU A 23 -20.28 11.17 -15.18
CA GLU A 23 -19.36 12.11 -14.53
C GLU A 23 -17.91 11.78 -14.86
N ILE A 24 -17.52 10.49 -14.82
CA ILE A 24 -16.18 10.03 -15.24
C ILE A 24 -15.91 10.46 -16.68
N LYS A 25 -16.85 10.25 -17.59
CA LYS A 25 -16.76 10.70 -18.97
C LYS A 25 -16.55 12.20 -19.07
N MET A 26 -17.31 13.01 -18.30
CA MET A 26 -17.15 14.46 -18.31
C MET A 26 -15.78 14.92 -17.82
N ILE A 27 -15.24 14.25 -16.81
CA ILE A 27 -13.86 14.49 -16.32
C ILE A 27 -12.84 14.18 -17.43
N LEU A 28 -12.96 13.03 -18.09
CA LEU A 28 -12.02 12.59 -19.11
C LEU A 28 -12.05 13.44 -20.39
N VAL A 29 -13.24 13.91 -20.79
CA VAL A 29 -13.40 14.83 -21.95
C VAL A 29 -12.67 16.16 -21.72
N ASN A 30 -12.61 16.64 -20.47
CA ASN A 30 -11.96 17.90 -20.11
C ASN A 30 -10.49 17.72 -19.69
N ALA A 31 -10.00 16.50 -19.63
CA ALA A 31 -8.60 16.22 -19.30
C ALA A 31 -7.67 16.47 -20.51
N ASP A 32 -6.39 16.72 -20.23
CA ASP A 32 -5.40 16.81 -21.29
C ASP A 32 -5.23 15.45 -21.98
N LYS A 33 -5.50 15.39 -23.27
CA LYS A 33 -5.39 14.15 -24.07
C LYS A 33 -3.98 13.54 -24.09
N TYR A 34 -2.95 14.33 -23.79
CA TYR A 34 -1.55 13.87 -23.68
C TYR A 34 -1.21 13.33 -22.28
N THR A 35 -2.19 13.20 -21.39
CA THR A 35 -2.01 12.58 -20.08
C THR A 35 -1.54 11.13 -20.24
N GLU A 36 -0.31 10.85 -19.80
CA GLU A 36 0.31 9.51 -19.91
C GLU A 36 -0.05 8.58 -18.76
N LYS A 37 -0.46 9.14 -17.63
CA LYS A 37 -0.80 8.38 -16.42
C LYS A 37 -1.95 9.03 -15.65
N ILE A 38 -2.89 8.20 -15.22
CA ILE A 38 -3.96 8.61 -14.30
C ILE A 38 -3.93 7.76 -13.04
N PHE A 39 -4.54 8.27 -11.98
CA PHE A 39 -4.67 7.57 -10.72
C PHE A 39 -6.14 7.54 -10.29
N LEU A 40 -6.70 6.34 -10.15
CA LEU A 40 -8.02 6.14 -9.58
C LEU A 40 -7.92 6.29 -8.06
N THR A 41 -8.51 7.37 -7.56
CA THR A 41 -8.53 7.74 -6.13
C THR A 41 -9.82 7.30 -5.46
N GLY A 42 -9.98 7.65 -4.21
CA GLY A 42 -11.07 7.21 -3.35
C GLY A 42 -10.58 6.13 -2.40
N ALA A 43 -11.51 5.52 -1.65
CA ALA A 43 -11.12 4.57 -0.62
C ALA A 43 -10.56 3.27 -1.20
N ASP A 44 -11.22 2.69 -2.18
CA ASP A 44 -10.83 1.45 -2.86
C ASP A 44 -11.60 1.31 -4.19
N PRO A 45 -11.03 1.78 -5.29
CA PRO A 45 -11.70 1.72 -6.60
C PRO A 45 -12.05 0.30 -7.06
N LEU A 46 -11.32 -0.73 -6.62
CA LEU A 46 -11.66 -2.12 -6.97
C LEU A 46 -12.95 -2.62 -6.30
N ALA A 47 -13.56 -1.84 -5.41
CA ALA A 47 -14.86 -2.18 -4.82
C ALA A 47 -16.04 -2.11 -5.81
N ILE A 48 -15.87 -1.47 -6.97
CA ILE A 48 -16.95 -1.24 -7.94
C ILE A 48 -17.38 -2.50 -8.70
N GLY A 49 -16.53 -3.52 -8.78
CA GLY A 49 -16.80 -4.77 -9.49
C GLY A 49 -16.19 -4.80 -10.90
N PHE A 50 -16.22 -6.02 -11.48
CA PHE A 50 -15.49 -6.32 -12.72
C PHE A 50 -16.01 -5.52 -13.93
N THR A 51 -17.32 -5.55 -14.16
CA THR A 51 -17.93 -4.90 -15.34
C THR A 51 -17.72 -3.39 -15.33
N GLU A 52 -18.02 -2.72 -14.21
CA GLU A 52 -17.86 -1.27 -14.10
C GLU A 52 -16.40 -0.82 -14.22
N MET A 53 -15.45 -1.57 -13.64
CA MET A 53 -14.03 -1.24 -13.81
C MET A 53 -13.61 -1.30 -15.28
N ARG A 54 -14.07 -2.28 -16.03
CA ARG A 54 -13.77 -2.37 -17.46
C ARG A 54 -14.39 -1.23 -18.27
N GLU A 55 -15.59 -0.79 -17.91
CA GLU A 55 -16.24 0.37 -18.54
C GLU A 55 -15.41 1.65 -18.28
N ILE A 56 -14.90 1.84 -17.06
CA ILE A 56 -14.01 2.96 -16.75
C ILE A 56 -12.71 2.88 -17.56
N LEU A 57 -12.07 1.71 -17.63
CA LEU A 57 -10.85 1.52 -18.40
C LEU A 57 -11.08 1.76 -19.90
N ALA A 58 -12.25 1.37 -20.42
CA ALA A 58 -12.64 1.66 -21.80
C ALA A 58 -12.81 3.15 -22.06
N LEU A 59 -13.46 3.89 -21.15
CA LEU A 59 -13.55 5.34 -21.24
C LEU A 59 -12.16 6.01 -21.21
N VAL A 60 -11.26 5.56 -20.33
CA VAL A 60 -9.89 6.09 -20.30
C VAL A 60 -9.19 5.89 -21.65
N ARG A 61 -9.24 4.69 -22.23
CA ARG A 61 -8.63 4.42 -23.55
C ARG A 61 -9.23 5.28 -24.67
N GLN A 62 -10.55 5.54 -24.57
CA GLN A 62 -11.27 6.34 -25.57
C GLN A 62 -10.86 7.82 -25.53
N TYR A 63 -10.78 8.41 -24.34
CA TYR A 63 -10.58 9.86 -24.16
C TYR A 63 -9.13 10.27 -23.92
N LEU A 64 -8.31 9.37 -23.41
CA LEU A 64 -6.89 9.58 -23.13
C LEU A 64 -6.02 8.57 -23.90
N PRO A 65 -5.90 8.70 -25.22
CA PRO A 65 -5.22 7.71 -26.06
C PRO A 65 -3.73 7.54 -25.77
N TYR A 66 -3.11 8.50 -25.09
CA TYR A 66 -1.70 8.45 -24.68
C TYR A 66 -1.52 7.91 -23.25
N CYS A 67 -2.61 7.57 -22.55
CA CYS A 67 -2.53 7.05 -21.19
C CYS A 67 -1.99 5.60 -21.18
N ALA A 68 -0.70 5.47 -20.90
CA ALA A 68 -0.02 4.18 -20.83
C ALA A 68 -0.24 3.47 -19.48
N CYS A 69 -0.68 4.17 -18.43
CA CYS A 69 -0.81 3.63 -17.08
C CYS A 69 -2.02 4.19 -16.35
N VAL A 70 -2.99 3.33 -16.10
CA VAL A 70 -3.98 3.58 -15.04
C VAL A 70 -3.43 2.97 -13.75
N ALA A 71 -3.24 3.78 -12.71
CA ALA A 71 -2.87 3.31 -11.38
C ALA A 71 -4.06 3.43 -10.43
N SER A 72 -4.10 2.61 -9.38
CA SER A 72 -5.21 2.61 -8.42
C SER A 72 -4.78 2.20 -7.02
N TYR A 73 -5.45 2.71 -5.99
CA TYR A 73 -5.47 2.05 -4.69
C TYR A 73 -6.27 0.75 -4.78
N ALA A 74 -5.88 -0.23 -3.96
CA ALA A 74 -6.62 -1.47 -3.79
C ALA A 74 -6.39 -2.06 -2.39
N SER A 75 -7.39 -2.76 -1.86
CA SER A 75 -7.24 -3.58 -0.66
C SER A 75 -7.12 -5.05 -1.02
N ILE A 76 -6.43 -5.82 -0.18
CA ILE A 76 -6.37 -7.29 -0.25
C ILE A 76 -7.78 -7.88 -0.26
N PHE A 77 -8.70 -7.32 0.55
CA PHE A 77 -10.09 -7.73 0.62
C PHE A 77 -10.82 -7.58 -0.72
N ASN A 78 -10.65 -6.49 -1.47
CA ASN A 78 -11.32 -6.33 -2.76
C ASN A 78 -10.61 -7.11 -3.87
N ILE A 79 -9.28 -7.25 -3.83
CA ILE A 79 -8.54 -8.12 -4.75
C ILE A 79 -9.02 -9.58 -4.63
N SER A 80 -9.38 -10.06 -3.43
CA SER A 80 -9.84 -11.44 -3.23
C SER A 80 -11.14 -11.78 -3.97
N LYS A 81 -11.91 -10.77 -4.37
CA LYS A 81 -13.18 -10.95 -5.10
C LYS A 81 -13.00 -11.24 -6.59
N TYR A 82 -11.80 -11.06 -7.13
CA TYR A 82 -11.49 -11.25 -8.54
C TYR A 82 -10.71 -12.54 -8.76
N THR A 83 -10.98 -13.17 -9.89
CA THR A 83 -10.18 -14.30 -10.41
C THR A 83 -8.84 -13.80 -10.99
N VAL A 84 -7.91 -14.73 -11.25
CA VAL A 84 -6.67 -14.43 -11.99
C VAL A 84 -6.97 -13.84 -13.36
N ASP A 85 -7.93 -14.42 -14.09
CA ASP A 85 -8.27 -14.01 -15.45
C ASP A 85 -8.88 -12.59 -15.47
N GLU A 86 -9.76 -12.27 -14.52
CA GLU A 86 -10.31 -10.92 -14.39
C GLU A 86 -9.24 -9.87 -14.11
N LEU A 87 -8.27 -10.17 -13.24
CA LEU A 87 -7.15 -9.29 -12.96
C LEU A 87 -6.21 -9.14 -14.16
N ALA A 88 -6.01 -10.22 -14.95
CA ALA A 88 -5.25 -10.17 -16.19
C ALA A 88 -5.96 -9.31 -17.24
N ILE A 89 -7.29 -9.41 -17.35
CA ILE A 89 -8.10 -8.55 -18.23
C ILE A 89 -7.95 -7.08 -17.82
N PHE A 90 -8.02 -6.76 -16.53
CA PHE A 90 -7.78 -5.38 -16.08
C PHE A 90 -6.40 -4.87 -16.48
N HIS A 91 -5.36 -5.71 -16.33
CA HIS A 91 -4.02 -5.37 -16.77
C HIS A 91 -4.00 -5.07 -18.27
N ASP A 92 -4.54 -5.94 -19.11
CA ASP A 92 -4.51 -5.79 -20.57
C ASP A 92 -5.35 -4.58 -21.02
N GLU A 93 -6.38 -4.23 -20.27
CA GLU A 93 -7.23 -3.07 -20.51
C GLU A 93 -6.67 -1.73 -19.96
N GLY A 94 -5.49 -1.74 -19.33
CA GLY A 94 -4.76 -0.51 -18.98
C GLY A 94 -4.58 -0.25 -17.49
N LEU A 95 -5.10 -1.08 -16.57
CA LEU A 95 -4.79 -1.00 -15.15
C LEU A 95 -3.37 -1.57 -14.93
N ARG A 96 -2.38 -0.70 -14.84
CA ARG A 96 -0.97 -1.08 -14.89
C ARG A 96 -0.26 -1.10 -13.54
N LEU A 97 -0.87 -0.55 -12.49
CA LEU A 97 -0.21 -0.46 -11.20
C LEU A 97 -1.22 -0.33 -10.06
N LEU A 98 -1.11 -1.22 -9.08
CA LEU A 98 -1.87 -1.10 -7.83
C LEU A 98 -0.99 -0.59 -6.68
N TYR A 99 -1.61 0.13 -5.75
CA TYR A 99 -1.02 0.54 -4.49
C TYR A 99 -1.81 -0.12 -3.35
N ILE A 100 -1.18 -1.04 -2.63
CA ILE A 100 -1.87 -1.96 -1.71
C ILE A 100 -1.34 -1.80 -0.30
N GLY A 101 -2.25 -1.50 0.63
CA GLY A 101 -1.95 -1.41 2.07
C GLY A 101 -1.87 -2.80 2.71
N PHE A 102 -0.67 -3.35 2.79
CA PHE A 102 -0.37 -4.56 3.58
C PHE A 102 -0.23 -4.24 5.07
N GLU A 103 0.33 -3.09 5.37
CA GLU A 103 0.64 -2.46 6.64
C GLU A 103 1.66 -3.24 7.50
N SER A 104 1.49 -4.54 7.68
CA SER A 104 2.35 -5.41 8.50
C SER A 104 2.32 -6.85 8.00
N GLY A 105 3.37 -7.60 8.31
CA GLY A 105 3.43 -9.07 8.14
C GLY A 105 3.04 -9.84 9.40
N SER A 106 2.81 -9.18 10.53
CA SER A 106 2.41 -9.79 11.79
C SER A 106 0.90 -10.02 11.85
N CYS A 107 0.47 -11.27 12.04
CA CYS A 107 -0.94 -11.59 12.22
C CYS A 107 -1.57 -10.81 13.37
N GLN A 108 -0.86 -10.72 14.50
CA GLN A 108 -1.33 -10.01 15.68
C GLN A 108 -1.51 -8.50 15.44
N VAL A 109 -0.57 -7.89 14.72
CA VAL A 109 -0.67 -6.46 14.37
C VAL A 109 -1.84 -6.20 13.43
N LEU A 110 -2.06 -7.06 12.43
CA LEU A 110 -3.21 -6.95 11.52
C LEU A 110 -4.54 -7.06 12.27
N GLU A 111 -4.64 -7.96 13.24
CA GLU A 111 -5.81 -8.12 14.09
C GLU A 111 -6.03 -6.88 14.99
N TRP A 112 -4.99 -6.41 15.69
CA TRP A 112 -5.08 -5.21 16.53
C TRP A 112 -5.46 -3.95 15.78
N MET A 113 -5.01 -3.85 14.54
CA MET A 113 -5.32 -2.73 13.65
C MET A 113 -6.63 -2.91 12.89
N ASN A 114 -7.35 -4.01 13.16
CA ASN A 114 -8.60 -4.37 12.53
C ASN A 114 -8.50 -4.29 10.98
N LYS A 115 -7.47 -4.92 10.41
CA LYS A 115 -7.34 -5.03 8.96
C LYS A 115 -8.30 -6.08 8.42
N ALA A 116 -8.90 -5.83 7.25
CA ALA A 116 -9.85 -6.73 6.60
C ALA A 116 -9.20 -7.95 5.91
N HIS A 117 -7.96 -8.28 6.26
CA HIS A 117 -7.24 -9.42 5.70
C HIS A 117 -6.28 -10.01 6.72
N SER A 118 -6.05 -11.30 6.62
CA SER A 118 -4.99 -12.00 7.32
C SER A 118 -3.67 -11.95 6.54
N ARG A 119 -2.57 -12.33 7.20
CA ARG A 119 -1.28 -12.52 6.53
C ARG A 119 -1.35 -13.57 5.40
N ALA A 120 -2.11 -14.65 5.60
CA ALA A 120 -2.31 -15.69 4.59
C ALA A 120 -3.05 -15.14 3.35
N ASP A 121 -4.09 -14.32 3.56
CA ASP A 121 -4.79 -13.63 2.48
C ASP A 121 -3.85 -12.72 1.71
N ALA A 122 -3.03 -11.93 2.40
CA ALA A 122 -2.06 -11.03 1.79
C ALA A 122 -1.09 -11.76 0.86
N ILE A 123 -0.54 -12.92 1.28
CA ILE A 123 0.35 -13.75 0.45
C ILE A 123 -0.41 -14.32 -0.75
N ARG A 124 -1.61 -14.86 -0.54
CA ARG A 124 -2.42 -15.48 -1.59
C ARG A 124 -2.75 -14.48 -2.69
N GLU A 125 -3.26 -13.31 -2.29
CA GLU A 125 -3.69 -12.29 -3.24
C GLU A 125 -2.50 -11.63 -3.96
N ALA A 126 -1.38 -11.41 -3.29
CA ALA A 126 -0.16 -10.90 -3.92
C ALA A 126 0.36 -11.89 -5.00
N LYS A 127 0.39 -13.19 -4.69
CA LYS A 127 0.77 -14.22 -5.67
C LYS A 127 -0.22 -14.29 -6.84
N LYS A 128 -1.52 -14.12 -6.57
CA LYS A 128 -2.55 -14.05 -7.61
C LYS A 128 -2.30 -12.88 -8.58
N LEU A 129 -1.95 -11.70 -8.06
CA LEU A 129 -1.56 -10.55 -8.87
C LEU A 129 -0.29 -10.83 -9.71
N ASN A 130 0.70 -11.54 -9.14
CA ASN A 130 1.90 -11.93 -9.90
C ASN A 130 1.55 -12.87 -11.06
N VAL A 131 0.65 -13.84 -10.87
CA VAL A 131 0.18 -14.74 -11.93
C VAL A 131 -0.59 -13.96 -13.01
N ALA A 132 -1.45 -13.02 -12.60
CA ALA A 132 -2.19 -12.13 -13.50
C ALA A 132 -1.31 -11.07 -14.20
N ARG A 133 0.00 -11.00 -13.87
CA ARG A 133 0.95 -9.99 -14.36
C ARG A 133 0.52 -8.55 -14.09
N LEU A 134 -0.30 -8.33 -13.06
CA LEU A 134 -0.72 -7.00 -12.63
C LEU A 134 0.26 -6.45 -11.58
N PRO A 135 1.10 -5.48 -11.95
CA PRO A 135 2.12 -4.94 -11.06
C PRO A 135 1.52 -4.20 -9.87
N PHE A 136 2.20 -4.26 -8.72
CA PHE A 136 1.76 -3.53 -7.55
C PHE A 136 2.92 -3.02 -6.69
N ASN A 137 2.63 -2.00 -5.90
CA ASN A 137 3.46 -1.48 -4.83
C ASN A 137 2.87 -1.91 -3.48
N THR A 138 3.72 -2.39 -2.59
CA THR A 138 3.37 -2.78 -1.23
C THR A 138 3.54 -1.59 -0.30
N ILE A 139 2.47 -1.19 0.40
CA ILE A 139 2.53 -0.15 1.42
C ILE A 139 2.57 -0.81 2.79
N ILE A 140 3.52 -0.40 3.63
CA ILE A 140 3.68 -0.86 5.00
C ILE A 140 3.85 0.32 5.96
N MET A 141 3.66 0.06 7.26
CA MET A 141 3.66 1.12 8.25
C MET A 141 4.59 0.79 9.43
N TYR A 142 5.59 1.66 9.66
CA TYR A 142 6.45 1.58 10.83
C TYR A 142 5.74 2.07 12.09
N GLY A 143 6.10 1.48 13.23
CA GLY A 143 5.52 1.81 14.52
C GLY A 143 4.11 1.26 14.72
N ILE A 144 3.54 0.58 13.73
CA ILE A 144 2.19 0.02 13.80
C ILE A 144 2.05 -1.08 14.87
N ALA A 145 3.15 -1.73 15.22
CA ALA A 145 3.17 -2.72 16.31
C ALA A 145 3.23 -2.09 17.72
N GLY A 146 3.48 -0.78 17.81
CA GLY A 146 3.70 -0.06 19.07
C GLY A 146 5.12 -0.21 19.61
N ALA A 147 5.40 0.46 20.73
CA ALA A 147 6.70 0.48 21.39
C ALA A 147 7.21 -0.93 21.73
N GLY A 148 8.51 -1.15 21.59
CA GLY A 148 9.20 -2.40 21.90
C GLY A 148 9.03 -3.53 20.89
N ARG A 149 8.18 -3.39 19.87
CA ARG A 149 7.82 -4.50 18.94
C ARG A 149 8.19 -4.25 17.47
N GLY A 150 8.87 -3.16 17.17
CA GLY A 150 9.24 -2.78 15.81
C GLY A 150 10.13 -3.81 15.11
N VAL A 151 11.13 -4.36 15.81
CA VAL A 151 12.04 -5.37 15.26
C VAL A 151 11.30 -6.65 14.88
N GLU A 152 10.42 -7.16 15.75
CA GLU A 152 9.61 -8.35 15.46
C GLU A 152 8.67 -8.11 14.27
N ASN A 153 8.03 -6.93 14.24
CA ASN A 153 7.17 -6.53 13.14
C ASN A 153 7.93 -6.43 11.81
N ALA A 154 9.15 -5.86 11.83
CA ALA A 154 10.00 -5.77 10.64
C ALA A 154 10.39 -7.15 10.10
N CYS A 155 10.78 -8.08 10.97
CA CYS A 155 11.09 -9.46 10.57
C CYS A 155 9.88 -10.16 9.95
N ALA A 156 8.71 -10.09 10.59
CA ALA A 156 7.47 -10.67 10.08
C ALA A 156 7.05 -10.04 8.74
N THR A 157 7.25 -8.73 8.59
CA THR A 157 6.91 -7.97 7.37
C THR A 157 7.86 -8.31 6.22
N ALA A 158 9.17 -8.43 6.49
CA ALA A 158 10.13 -8.89 5.49
C ALA A 158 9.82 -10.33 5.03
N ASP A 159 9.51 -11.24 5.97
CA ASP A 159 9.14 -12.62 5.62
C ASP A 159 7.84 -12.67 4.80
N LEU A 160 6.89 -11.78 5.04
CA LEU A 160 5.71 -11.62 4.18
C LEU A 160 6.11 -11.19 2.78
N ILE A 161 6.87 -10.10 2.64
CA ILE A 161 7.22 -9.48 1.35
C ILE A 161 8.08 -10.42 0.50
N ASN A 162 8.99 -11.17 1.11
CA ASN A 162 9.86 -12.15 0.43
C ASN A 162 9.09 -13.36 -0.16
N LYS A 163 7.76 -13.50 0.06
CA LYS A 163 6.94 -14.57 -0.51
C LYS A 163 6.36 -14.26 -1.90
N PHE A 164 6.46 -13.02 -2.37
CA PHE A 164 5.90 -12.58 -3.65
C PHE A 164 6.77 -11.49 -4.30
N THR A 165 6.49 -11.17 -5.55
CA THR A 165 7.17 -10.08 -6.27
C THR A 165 6.32 -8.81 -6.19
N THR A 166 6.94 -7.71 -5.77
CA THR A 166 6.36 -6.35 -5.77
C THR A 166 7.34 -5.37 -6.41
N ASN A 167 6.84 -4.34 -7.08
CA ASN A 167 7.71 -3.35 -7.73
C ASN A 167 8.41 -2.47 -6.70
N LYS A 168 7.70 -2.11 -5.63
CA LYS A 168 8.18 -1.16 -4.63
C LYS A 168 7.59 -1.47 -3.26
N VAL A 169 8.42 -1.34 -2.24
CA VAL A 169 7.98 -1.21 -0.85
C VAL A 169 7.96 0.27 -0.50
N ILE A 170 6.76 0.80 -0.27
CA ILE A 170 6.53 2.16 0.20
C ILE A 170 6.26 2.10 1.70
N THR A 171 6.91 2.96 2.45
CA THR A 171 6.77 2.95 3.90
C THR A 171 6.26 4.28 4.43
N MET A 172 5.50 4.22 5.52
CA MET A 172 5.01 5.37 6.26
C MET A 172 5.16 5.12 7.76
N ASN A 173 5.41 6.16 8.55
CA ASN A 173 5.30 6.04 9.99
C ASN A 173 3.84 6.18 10.43
N LEU A 174 3.43 5.36 11.38
CA LEU A 174 2.14 5.47 12.04
C LEU A 174 1.96 6.89 12.60
N LYS A 175 0.82 7.49 12.29
CA LYS A 175 0.36 8.76 12.89
C LYS A 175 -0.95 8.53 13.62
N VAL A 176 -1.09 9.13 14.78
CA VAL A 176 -2.35 9.16 15.50
C VAL A 176 -3.15 10.36 14.99
N PHE A 177 -4.32 10.09 14.46
CA PHE A 177 -5.26 11.11 14.00
C PHE A 177 -6.40 11.26 15.00
N GLY A 178 -6.86 12.50 15.20
CA GLY A 178 -7.98 12.81 16.07
C GLY A 178 -9.26 12.05 15.69
N GLY A 179 -10.02 11.60 16.68
CA GLY A 179 -11.26 10.87 16.49
C GLY A 179 -11.11 9.41 16.06
N THR A 180 -9.87 8.88 16.02
CA THR A 180 -9.64 7.47 15.67
C THR A 180 -9.67 6.57 16.91
N GLU A 181 -10.00 5.30 16.73
CA GLU A 181 -9.89 4.30 17.83
C GLU A 181 -8.45 4.17 18.32
N LEU A 182 -7.45 4.38 17.46
CA LEU A 182 -6.05 4.41 17.86
C LEU A 182 -5.76 5.55 18.86
N GLU A 183 -6.31 6.74 18.63
CA GLU A 183 -6.16 7.86 19.58
C GLU A 183 -6.76 7.49 20.94
N HIS A 184 -7.96 6.91 20.95
CA HIS A 184 -8.57 6.44 22.20
C HIS A 184 -7.72 5.40 22.93
N LYS A 185 -7.13 4.44 22.21
CA LYS A 185 -6.21 3.44 22.77
C LYS A 185 -4.94 4.08 23.36
N VAL A 186 -4.36 5.07 22.67
CA VAL A 186 -3.21 5.82 23.18
C VAL A 186 -3.57 6.57 24.45
N ASN A 187 -4.69 7.29 24.46
CA ASN A 187 -5.15 8.07 25.61
C ASN A 187 -5.48 7.21 26.83
N ARG A 188 -5.92 5.94 26.63
CA ARG A 188 -6.16 4.98 27.72
C ARG A 188 -4.90 4.21 28.14
N GLY A 189 -3.74 4.44 27.49
CA GLY A 189 -2.51 3.69 27.76
C GLY A 189 -2.49 2.25 27.23
N GLU A 190 -3.45 1.89 26.38
CA GLU A 190 -3.59 0.55 25.76
C GLU A 190 -2.66 0.38 24.56
N PHE A 191 -2.15 1.48 24.01
CA PHE A 191 -1.19 1.49 22.92
C PHE A 191 -0.11 2.56 23.18
N SER A 192 1.15 2.12 23.19
CA SER A 192 2.31 3.02 23.33
C SER A 192 2.99 3.21 21.98
N LEU A 193 3.23 4.46 21.60
CA LEU A 193 3.90 4.78 20.35
C LEU A 193 5.39 4.43 20.42
N ALA A 194 5.91 3.89 19.30
CA ALA A 194 7.35 3.66 19.16
C ALA A 194 8.12 4.99 19.17
N SER A 195 9.26 4.99 19.84
CA SER A 195 10.19 6.12 19.85
C SER A 195 10.86 6.31 18.48
N PRO A 196 11.45 7.48 18.19
CA PRO A 196 12.21 7.69 16.96
C PRO A 196 13.35 6.68 16.76
N ALA A 197 14.04 6.28 17.81
CA ALA A 197 15.10 5.27 17.73
C ALA A 197 14.54 3.90 17.36
N GLU A 198 13.42 3.49 17.95
CA GLU A 198 12.75 2.23 17.61
C GLU A 198 12.28 2.22 16.16
N LEU A 199 11.73 3.32 15.64
CA LEU A 199 11.33 3.43 14.23
C LEU A 199 12.52 3.28 13.28
N LEU A 200 13.66 3.89 13.57
CA LEU A 200 14.88 3.74 12.78
C LEU A 200 15.42 2.30 12.84
N LEU A 201 15.37 1.67 14.01
CA LEU A 201 15.77 0.26 14.16
C LEU A 201 14.83 -0.67 13.39
N GLU A 202 13.53 -0.39 13.34
CA GLU A 202 12.54 -1.12 12.54
C GLU A 202 12.87 -1.00 11.04
N ILE A 203 13.19 0.21 10.54
CA ILE A 203 13.63 0.44 9.15
C ILE A 203 14.89 -0.37 8.84
N GLN A 204 15.90 -0.28 9.72
CA GLN A 204 17.16 -1.00 9.54
C GLN A 204 16.95 -2.51 9.50
N THR A 205 16.14 -3.03 10.42
CA THR A 205 15.81 -4.46 10.47
C THR A 205 15.09 -4.91 9.21
N LEU A 206 14.10 -4.15 8.73
CA LEU A 206 13.40 -4.47 7.51
C LEU A 206 14.35 -4.53 6.31
N LEU A 207 15.17 -3.50 6.11
CA LEU A 207 16.16 -3.46 5.02
C LEU A 207 17.12 -4.65 5.05
N LYS A 208 17.52 -5.08 6.24
CA LYS A 208 18.42 -6.23 6.44
C LYS A 208 17.74 -7.56 6.07
N GLN A 209 16.44 -7.70 6.33
CA GLN A 209 15.70 -8.95 6.17
C GLN A 209 15.02 -9.09 4.80
N LEU A 210 14.81 -8.00 4.06
CA LEU A 210 14.29 -8.08 2.69
C LEU A 210 15.28 -8.82 1.77
N ASP A 211 14.78 -9.54 0.76
CA ASP A 211 15.64 -10.26 -0.20
C ASP A 211 16.52 -9.26 -0.99
N PRO A 212 17.85 -9.31 -0.86
CA PRO A 212 18.76 -8.40 -1.55
C PRO A 212 18.83 -8.64 -3.06
N ASN A 213 18.39 -9.78 -3.55
CA ASN A 213 18.41 -10.15 -4.97
C ASN A 213 17.15 -9.68 -5.71
N SER A 214 16.16 -9.14 -4.99
CA SER A 214 14.93 -8.61 -5.59
C SER A 214 15.19 -7.28 -6.28
N LEU A 215 14.67 -7.09 -7.49
CA LEU A 215 14.64 -5.81 -8.21
C LEU A 215 13.73 -4.76 -7.56
N MET A 216 13.19 -5.06 -6.40
CA MET A 216 12.28 -4.23 -5.62
C MET A 216 12.91 -2.88 -5.26
N GLN A 217 12.16 -1.81 -5.51
CA GLN A 217 12.48 -0.49 -4.99
C GLN A 217 12.06 -0.38 -3.54
N PHE A 218 12.84 0.37 -2.76
CA PHE A 218 12.53 0.74 -1.38
C PHE A 218 12.36 2.25 -1.30
N ASP A 219 11.28 2.72 -0.66
CA ASP A 219 10.91 4.13 -0.69
C ASP A 219 10.31 4.58 0.65
N THR A 220 11.05 5.41 1.39
CA THR A 220 10.60 6.04 2.64
C THR A 220 10.39 7.55 2.48
N THR A 221 10.19 8.05 1.26
CA THR A 221 10.08 9.50 1.01
C THR A 221 8.75 10.11 1.45
N HIS A 222 7.82 9.30 1.95
CA HIS A 222 6.56 9.82 2.49
C HIS A 222 6.83 10.79 3.66
N PRO A 223 6.16 11.96 3.72
CA PRO A 223 6.43 13.02 4.70
C PRO A 223 6.31 12.60 6.17
N THR A 224 5.60 11.52 6.48
CA THR A 224 5.49 11.01 7.87
C THR A 224 6.74 10.33 8.36
N ASN A 225 7.64 9.92 7.47
CA ASN A 225 8.86 9.19 7.84
C ASN A 225 9.92 10.10 8.48
N LEU A 226 10.66 9.54 9.43
CA LEU A 226 11.79 10.22 10.10
C LEU A 226 13.01 10.37 9.20
N ILE A 227 13.16 9.47 8.23
CA ILE A 227 14.24 9.49 7.25
C ILE A 227 13.63 9.26 5.85
N GLN A 228 14.06 10.08 4.91
CA GLN A 228 13.63 9.99 3.53
C GLN A 228 14.76 9.41 2.69
N ILE A 229 14.67 8.11 2.39
CA ILE A 229 15.62 7.38 1.56
C ILE A 229 14.87 6.61 0.47
N LYS A 230 15.53 6.41 -0.67
CA LYS A 230 15.00 5.68 -1.80
C LYS A 230 16.14 5.00 -2.55
N GLY A 231 15.91 3.78 -3.00
CA GLY A 231 16.86 3.02 -3.79
C GLY A 231 16.30 1.68 -4.25
N THR A 232 17.10 0.93 -4.99
CA THR A 232 16.80 -0.42 -5.47
C THR A 232 17.62 -1.43 -4.68
N LEU A 233 16.98 -2.41 -4.05
CA LEU A 233 17.64 -3.32 -3.10
C LEU A 233 18.81 -4.10 -3.68
N THR A 234 18.78 -4.45 -4.96
CA THR A 234 19.90 -5.14 -5.63
C THR A 234 21.17 -4.31 -5.78
N LYS A 235 21.07 -2.97 -5.67
CA LYS A 235 22.18 -2.04 -5.93
C LYS A 235 22.50 -1.18 -4.72
N ASP A 236 21.48 -0.68 -4.03
CA ASP A 236 21.62 0.45 -3.11
C ASP A 236 21.45 0.05 -1.64
N ARG A 237 21.30 -1.26 -1.34
CA ARG A 237 21.04 -1.74 0.03
C ARG A 237 22.05 -1.22 1.05
N ASP A 238 23.36 -1.35 0.77
CA ASP A 238 24.40 -0.97 1.72
C ASP A 238 24.39 0.54 1.98
N GLU A 239 24.18 1.36 0.93
CA GLU A 239 24.01 2.79 1.05
C GLU A 239 22.78 3.18 1.88
N LEU A 240 21.64 2.50 1.65
CA LEU A 240 20.42 2.71 2.42
C LEU A 240 20.62 2.35 3.89
N MET A 241 21.27 1.23 4.17
CA MET A 241 21.63 0.78 5.52
C MET A 241 22.55 1.77 6.22
N GLU A 242 23.56 2.29 5.53
CA GLU A 242 24.49 3.28 6.07
C GLU A 242 23.77 4.59 6.46
N LYS A 243 22.89 5.09 5.57
CA LYS A 243 22.08 6.29 5.86
C LYS A 243 21.23 6.14 7.12
N VAL A 244 20.59 4.98 7.32
CA VAL A 244 19.81 4.70 8.54
C VAL A 244 20.71 4.60 9.75
N SER A 245 21.87 3.92 9.65
CA SER A 245 22.82 3.74 10.74
C SER A 245 23.40 5.08 11.23
N ARG A 246 23.72 6.00 10.32
CA ARG A 246 24.18 7.38 10.67
C ARG A 246 23.10 8.17 11.42
N ARG A 247 21.83 7.89 11.19
CA ARG A 247 20.74 8.56 11.89
C ARG A 247 20.45 7.96 13.25
N LEU A 248 20.77 6.66 13.43
CA LEU A 248 20.67 5.96 14.72
C LEU A 248 21.79 6.37 15.68
N ASN A 249 23.01 6.60 15.16
CA ASN A 249 24.22 6.94 15.93
C ASN A 249 24.77 8.28 15.40
N PRO A 250 24.13 9.42 15.76
CA PRO A 250 24.49 10.75 15.29
C PRO A 250 25.84 11.26 15.80
#